data_b20faaaef481fe5977f1c6554b365e56
#
_entry.id   b20faaaef481fe5977f1c6554b365e56
#
_cell.length_a   1.000
_cell.length_b   1.000
_cell.length_c   1.000
_cell.angle_alpha   90.00
_cell.angle_beta   90.00
_cell.angle_gamma   90.00
#
_symmetry.space_group_name_H-M   'P 1'
#
loop_
_entity.id
_entity.type
_entity.pdbx_description
1 polymer ?
#
loop_
_entity_poly.entity_id
_entity_poly.type
_entity_poly.pdbx_seq_one_letter_code
_entity_poly.pdbx_strand_id
1 'polypeptide(L)'
;MTELVHYGVADGVGTITLDSPHNRNALSRQLTTELFERLDRAAADDDAAVVVIRSADRVFCSGADLSEASEGGMEEGARTMVEMQRRIVTHPKPVVTRLAGPVRAGGLGIVAASDVVICGDDVTFAFTESRLALAPAVISLTVLPRLTGRAAADTFLTGRTFDAAEAAAMGLVTRAVPAGELDAAVADVCDELQKAHPQGLRETKALLAADLVRRIDDEGGPAAALSARLFGSDAAHEAMLAFLSRKR
;
A
#
# COMPACT_ATOMS: atom_id res chain seq x y z
N MET A 1 17.24 -7.16 16.54
CA MET A 1 16.87 -7.11 15.09
C MET A 1 16.93 -5.66 14.67
N THR A 2 17.33 -5.39 13.43
CA THR A 2 17.33 -4.02 12.90
C THR A 2 15.88 -3.59 12.67
N GLU A 3 15.52 -2.37 13.07
CA GLU A 3 14.20 -1.78 12.82
C GLU A 3 14.01 -1.54 11.32
N LEU A 4 12.85 -1.93 10.80
CA LEU A 4 12.50 -1.83 9.37
C LEU A 4 11.47 -0.72 9.09
N VAL A 5 10.81 -0.18 10.12
CA VAL A 5 9.82 0.89 9.97
C VAL A 5 10.05 1.93 11.06
N HIS A 6 10.45 3.13 10.65
CA HIS A 6 10.74 4.24 11.55
C HIS A 6 9.55 5.19 11.68
N TYR A 7 9.45 5.87 12.82
CA TYR A 7 8.45 6.90 13.06
C TYR A 7 9.10 8.14 13.66
N GLY A 8 8.77 9.29 13.13
CA GLY A 8 9.16 10.60 13.65
C GLY A 8 8.09 11.64 13.42
N VAL A 9 8.05 12.68 14.25
CA VAL A 9 7.12 13.81 14.10
C VAL A 9 7.91 15.09 13.91
N ALA A 10 7.50 15.89 12.94
CA ALA A 10 7.99 17.25 12.74
C ALA A 10 6.84 18.09 12.13
N ASP A 11 6.72 19.33 12.58
CA ASP A 11 5.78 20.33 12.03
C ASP A 11 4.34 19.79 11.90
N GLY A 12 3.86 19.03 12.90
CA GLY A 12 2.50 18.48 12.91
C GLY A 12 2.31 17.24 12.00
N VAL A 13 3.38 16.72 11.37
CA VAL A 13 3.34 15.57 10.47
C VAL A 13 4.04 14.37 11.11
N GLY A 14 3.29 13.29 11.35
CA GLY A 14 3.83 12.00 11.74
C GLY A 14 4.32 11.23 10.50
N THR A 15 5.60 10.99 10.38
CA THR A 15 6.19 10.29 9.23
C THR A 15 6.53 8.87 9.57
N ILE A 16 5.93 7.91 8.86
CA ILE A 16 6.24 6.48 8.89
C ILE A 16 7.12 6.17 7.67
N THR A 17 8.34 5.69 7.91
CA THR A 17 9.31 5.41 6.85
C THR A 17 9.61 3.92 6.79
N LEU A 18 9.29 3.28 5.66
CA LEU A 18 9.67 1.90 5.35
C LEU A 18 11.16 1.88 4.99
N ASP A 19 11.95 1.06 5.68
CA ASP A 19 13.41 0.99 5.53
C ASP A 19 13.94 -0.45 5.58
N SER A 20 13.53 -1.25 4.59
CA SER A 20 13.98 -2.62 4.39
C SER A 20 14.60 -2.80 2.99
N PRO A 21 15.77 -2.19 2.75
CA PRO A 21 16.37 -2.15 1.41
C PRO A 21 16.79 -3.54 0.89
N HIS A 22 17.15 -4.47 1.78
CA HIS A 22 17.61 -5.82 1.43
C HIS A 22 16.57 -6.64 0.65
N ASN A 23 15.26 -6.47 0.94
CA ASN A 23 14.16 -7.11 0.25
C ASN A 23 13.25 -6.10 -0.50
N ARG A 24 13.70 -4.83 -0.63
CA ARG A 24 12.97 -3.75 -1.33
C ARG A 24 11.62 -3.46 -0.68
N ASN A 25 11.60 -3.35 0.64
CA ASN A 25 10.38 -3.13 1.43
C ASN A 25 9.29 -4.17 1.15
N ALA A 26 9.68 -5.45 0.95
CA ALA A 26 8.70 -6.53 0.89
C ALA A 26 7.95 -6.62 2.23
N LEU A 27 6.66 -6.90 2.15
CA LEU A 27 5.74 -7.00 3.29
C LEU A 27 6.01 -8.33 4.04
N SER A 28 7.15 -8.38 4.73
CA SER A 28 7.49 -9.47 5.64
C SER A 28 6.68 -9.34 6.95
N ARG A 29 6.65 -10.39 7.75
CA ARG A 29 6.00 -10.38 9.06
C ARG A 29 6.57 -9.29 9.98
N GLN A 30 7.90 -9.11 9.99
CA GLN A 30 8.54 -8.06 10.78
C GLN A 30 8.10 -6.67 10.30
N LEU A 31 8.21 -6.39 8.99
CA LEU A 31 7.87 -5.07 8.44
C LEU A 31 6.39 -4.73 8.70
N THR A 32 5.47 -5.68 8.51
CA THR A 32 4.04 -5.45 8.75
C THR A 32 3.72 -5.26 10.22
N THR A 33 4.36 -6.00 11.12
CA THR A 33 4.21 -5.82 12.58
C THR A 33 4.68 -4.43 13.00
N GLU A 34 5.87 -4.02 12.58
CA GLU A 34 6.40 -2.69 12.89
C GLU A 34 5.55 -1.58 12.27
N LEU A 35 5.04 -1.76 11.04
CA LEU A 35 4.12 -0.80 10.43
C LEU A 35 2.86 -0.60 11.26
N PHE A 36 2.28 -1.68 11.80
CA PHE A 36 1.12 -1.60 12.69
C PHE A 36 1.42 -0.82 13.96
N GLU A 37 2.56 -1.12 14.61
CA GLU A 37 3.00 -0.38 15.79
C GLU A 37 3.20 1.11 15.50
N ARG A 38 3.72 1.48 14.32
CA ARG A 38 3.92 2.88 13.93
C ARG A 38 2.60 3.57 13.58
N LEU A 39 1.64 2.87 12.98
CA LEU A 39 0.29 3.39 12.77
C LEU A 39 -0.42 3.64 14.13
N ASP A 40 -0.35 2.68 15.07
CA ASP A 40 -0.94 2.83 16.39
C ASP A 40 -0.28 3.99 17.16
N ARG A 41 1.04 4.12 17.09
CA ARG A 41 1.78 5.24 17.67
C ARG A 41 1.34 6.58 17.06
N ALA A 42 1.27 6.66 15.73
CA ALA A 42 0.84 7.86 15.03
C ALA A 42 -0.61 8.25 15.38
N ALA A 43 -1.48 7.27 15.59
CA ALA A 43 -2.87 7.51 16.02
C ALA A 43 -2.94 8.18 17.40
N ALA A 44 -2.08 7.75 18.33
CA ALA A 44 -2.03 8.24 19.71
C ALA A 44 -1.17 9.49 19.93
N ASP A 45 -0.40 9.94 18.92
CA ASP A 45 0.55 11.04 19.05
C ASP A 45 -0.15 12.39 18.83
N ASP A 46 -0.36 13.16 19.89
CA ASP A 46 -1.05 14.44 19.83
C ASP A 46 -0.29 15.52 19.05
N ASP A 47 1.02 15.35 18.85
CA ASP A 47 1.84 16.27 18.06
C ASP A 47 1.70 16.04 16.53
N ALA A 48 1.06 14.95 16.11
CA ALA A 48 0.82 14.63 14.71
C ALA A 48 -0.64 14.89 14.32
N ALA A 49 -0.91 15.78 13.40
CA ALA A 49 -2.25 16.01 12.81
C ALA A 49 -2.50 15.18 11.55
N VAL A 50 -1.44 14.85 10.82
CA VAL A 50 -1.44 14.11 9.55
C VAL A 50 -0.38 13.01 9.60
N VAL A 51 -0.60 11.89 8.92
CA VAL A 51 0.38 10.81 8.80
C VAL A 51 0.86 10.71 7.37
N VAL A 52 2.19 10.68 7.19
CA VAL A 52 2.82 10.42 5.89
C VAL A 52 3.48 9.05 5.91
N ILE A 53 3.14 8.18 4.95
CA ILE A 53 3.84 6.91 4.71
C ILE A 53 4.78 7.09 3.51
N ARG A 54 6.05 6.77 3.69
CA ARG A 54 7.08 6.85 2.65
C ARG A 54 8.08 5.68 2.73
N SER A 55 8.95 5.56 1.75
CA SER A 55 10.13 4.69 1.82
C SER A 55 11.41 5.52 1.99
N ALA A 56 12.41 4.92 2.64
CA ALA A 56 13.76 5.49 2.74
C ALA A 56 14.54 5.30 1.43
N ASP A 57 14.30 4.20 0.72
CA ASP A 57 15.05 3.78 -0.48
C ASP A 57 14.21 3.97 -1.76
N ARG A 58 14.84 3.60 -2.90
CA ARG A 58 14.35 3.73 -4.28
C ARG A 58 13.08 2.95 -4.59
N VAL A 59 12.76 1.91 -3.84
CA VAL A 59 11.54 1.11 -4.02
C VAL A 59 10.60 1.39 -2.88
N PHE A 60 9.37 1.79 -3.18
CA PHE A 60 8.38 1.99 -2.13
C PHE A 60 8.02 0.65 -1.48
N CYS A 61 7.57 -0.33 -2.28
CA CYS A 61 7.26 -1.67 -1.79
C CYS A 61 7.23 -2.66 -2.97
N SER A 62 7.85 -3.83 -2.79
CA SER A 62 7.91 -4.89 -3.82
C SER A 62 6.79 -5.93 -3.72
N GLY A 63 5.85 -5.79 -2.78
CA GLY A 63 4.75 -6.72 -2.53
C GLY A 63 5.01 -7.67 -1.36
N ALA A 64 4.33 -8.82 -1.31
CA ALA A 64 4.53 -9.82 -0.26
C ALA A 64 5.97 -10.38 -0.27
N ASP A 65 6.49 -10.72 0.90
CA ASP A 65 7.80 -11.39 0.99
C ASP A 65 7.66 -12.87 0.62
N LEU A 66 8.08 -13.21 -0.60
CA LEU A 66 7.99 -14.57 -1.12
C LEU A 66 8.91 -15.57 -0.39
N SER A 67 9.92 -15.11 0.36
CA SER A 67 10.78 -16.00 1.14
C SER A 67 10.04 -16.59 2.34
N GLU A 68 9.08 -15.85 2.91
CA GLU A 68 8.21 -16.32 4.00
C GLU A 68 7.04 -17.20 3.50
N ALA A 69 6.75 -17.19 2.20
CA ALA A 69 5.66 -17.94 1.59
C ALA A 69 5.81 -19.46 1.75
N SER A 70 7.03 -19.97 1.88
CA SER A 70 7.36 -21.38 2.01
C SER A 70 7.10 -21.97 3.40
N GLU A 71 6.84 -21.16 4.43
CA GLU A 71 6.74 -21.58 5.83
C GLU A 71 5.32 -21.87 6.32
N GLY A 72 4.33 -22.02 5.42
CA GLY A 72 2.96 -22.44 5.77
C GLY A 72 2.06 -21.30 6.34
N GLY A 73 2.53 -20.06 6.37
CA GLY A 73 1.79 -18.89 6.89
C GLY A 73 0.98 -18.10 5.85
N MET A 74 0.65 -18.69 4.69
CA MET A 74 0.05 -17.95 3.55
C MET A 74 -1.30 -17.31 3.87
N GLU A 75 -2.17 -18.00 4.59
CA GLU A 75 -3.47 -17.46 4.97
C GLU A 75 -3.31 -16.34 6.02
N GLU A 76 -2.43 -16.53 6.99
CA GLU A 76 -2.13 -15.53 8.00
C GLU A 76 -1.50 -14.27 7.36
N GLY A 77 -0.56 -14.44 6.44
CA GLY A 77 0.01 -13.32 5.67
C GLY A 77 -1.04 -12.56 4.85
N ALA A 78 -1.97 -13.29 4.21
CA ALA A 78 -3.07 -12.66 3.48
C ALA A 78 -4.03 -11.89 4.42
N ARG A 79 -4.36 -12.44 5.59
CA ARG A 79 -5.16 -11.77 6.63
C ARG A 79 -4.45 -10.52 7.17
N THR A 80 -3.13 -10.62 7.39
CA THR A 80 -2.29 -9.48 7.80
C THR A 80 -2.34 -8.35 6.77
N MET A 81 -2.35 -8.67 5.47
CA MET A 81 -2.48 -7.68 4.42
C MET A 81 -3.89 -7.05 4.34
N VAL A 82 -4.95 -7.80 4.66
CA VAL A 82 -6.31 -7.25 4.82
C VAL A 82 -6.33 -6.27 6.00
N GLU A 83 -5.77 -6.67 7.14
CA GLU A 83 -5.70 -5.83 8.34
C GLU A 83 -4.86 -4.57 8.10
N MET A 84 -3.76 -4.66 7.36
CA MET A 84 -2.95 -3.50 6.98
C MET A 84 -3.79 -2.44 6.24
N GLN A 85 -4.54 -2.86 5.23
CA GLN A 85 -5.42 -1.96 4.50
C GLN A 85 -6.51 -1.38 5.42
N ARG A 86 -7.11 -2.22 6.25
CA ARG A 86 -8.13 -1.80 7.21
C ARG A 86 -7.61 -0.72 8.16
N ARG A 87 -6.43 -0.91 8.76
CA ARG A 87 -5.81 0.05 9.69
C ARG A 87 -5.51 1.40 9.03
N ILE A 88 -5.06 1.41 7.77
CA ILE A 88 -4.81 2.65 7.03
C ILE A 88 -6.14 3.37 6.73
N VAL A 89 -7.13 2.64 6.23
CA VAL A 89 -8.46 3.20 5.89
C VAL A 89 -9.16 3.77 7.14
N THR A 90 -9.08 3.07 8.28
CA THR A 90 -9.75 3.48 9.53
C THR A 90 -8.88 4.35 10.44
N HIS A 91 -7.67 4.70 10.03
CA HIS A 91 -6.78 5.53 10.83
C HIS A 91 -7.48 6.86 11.20
N PRO A 92 -7.44 7.32 12.49
CA PRO A 92 -8.20 8.49 12.92
C PRO A 92 -7.70 9.82 12.31
N LYS A 93 -6.47 9.83 11.77
CA LYS A 93 -5.87 10.99 11.09
C LYS A 93 -5.78 10.72 9.60
N PRO A 94 -5.79 11.75 8.74
CA PRO A 94 -5.50 11.59 7.32
C PRO A 94 -4.16 10.89 7.08
N VAL A 95 -4.15 9.95 6.14
CA VAL A 95 -2.94 9.23 5.70
C VAL A 95 -2.59 9.64 4.28
N VAL A 96 -1.42 10.24 4.14
CA VAL A 96 -0.83 10.65 2.85
C VAL A 96 0.28 9.67 2.50
N THR A 97 0.29 9.11 1.30
CA THR A 97 1.40 8.29 0.82
C THR A 97 2.25 9.05 -0.17
N ARG A 98 3.56 9.13 0.13
CA ARG A 98 4.60 9.72 -0.72
C ARG A 98 5.35 8.63 -1.47
N LEU A 99 5.28 8.65 -2.79
CA LEU A 99 5.91 7.65 -3.64
C LEU A 99 7.06 8.26 -4.45
N ALA A 100 8.29 7.87 -4.11
CA ALA A 100 9.50 8.24 -4.86
C ALA A 100 10.09 7.06 -5.65
N GLY A 101 9.38 5.95 -5.71
CA GLY A 101 9.88 4.76 -6.39
C GLY A 101 8.81 3.72 -6.69
N PRO A 102 9.17 2.65 -7.42
CA PRO A 102 8.25 1.64 -7.90
C PRO A 102 7.42 0.98 -6.80
N VAL A 103 6.16 0.69 -7.13
CA VAL A 103 5.23 -0.06 -6.27
C VAL A 103 4.75 -1.30 -7.01
N ARG A 104 4.74 -2.44 -6.32
CA ARG A 104 4.34 -3.73 -6.92
C ARG A 104 3.39 -4.50 -6.00
N ALA A 105 2.46 -5.21 -6.61
CA ALA A 105 1.60 -6.19 -5.94
C ALA A 105 1.03 -5.67 -4.60
N GLY A 106 1.29 -6.36 -3.49
CA GLY A 106 0.80 -6.01 -2.15
C GLY A 106 1.06 -4.57 -1.70
N GLY A 107 2.14 -3.92 -2.16
CA GLY A 107 2.41 -2.51 -1.88
C GLY A 107 1.32 -1.56 -2.37
N LEU A 108 0.60 -1.95 -3.44
CA LEU A 108 -0.53 -1.19 -3.96
C LEU A 108 -1.73 -1.19 -3.00
N GLY A 109 -1.78 -2.14 -2.06
CA GLY A 109 -2.75 -2.12 -0.97
C GLY A 109 -2.56 -0.93 -0.02
N ILE A 110 -1.30 -0.56 0.31
CA ILE A 110 -0.99 0.65 1.09
C ILE A 110 -1.44 1.89 0.32
N VAL A 111 -1.06 1.96 -0.97
CA VAL A 111 -1.39 3.09 -1.86
C VAL A 111 -2.90 3.32 -1.93
N ALA A 112 -3.67 2.27 -2.24
CA ALA A 112 -5.12 2.39 -2.42
C ALA A 112 -5.89 2.59 -1.11
N ALA A 113 -5.33 2.16 0.04
CA ALA A 113 -5.91 2.39 1.36
C ALA A 113 -5.68 3.81 1.88
N SER A 114 -4.69 4.54 1.37
CA SER A 114 -4.37 5.90 1.78
C SER A 114 -5.41 6.92 1.28
N ASP A 115 -5.57 8.03 2.01
CA ASP A 115 -6.53 9.08 1.67
C ASP A 115 -6.04 9.93 0.49
N VAL A 116 -4.75 10.28 0.49
CA VAL A 116 -4.09 11.06 -0.55
C VAL A 116 -2.80 10.38 -0.95
N VAL A 117 -2.53 10.30 -2.23
CA VAL A 117 -1.29 9.69 -2.76
C VAL A 117 -0.64 10.64 -3.76
N ILE A 118 0.59 11.02 -3.48
CA ILE A 118 1.41 11.84 -4.37
C ILE A 118 2.62 11.02 -4.83
N CYS A 119 2.87 10.96 -6.11
CA CYS A 119 4.01 10.23 -6.67
C CYS A 119 4.87 11.11 -7.59
N GLY A 120 6.15 10.79 -7.68
CA GLY A 120 7.01 11.31 -8.72
C GLY A 120 6.57 10.78 -10.10
N ASP A 121 6.81 11.55 -11.15
CA ASP A 121 6.45 11.22 -12.53
C ASP A 121 7.25 10.05 -13.11
N ASP A 122 8.35 9.68 -12.48
CA ASP A 122 9.20 8.52 -12.79
C ASP A 122 8.75 7.21 -12.09
N VAL A 123 7.74 7.27 -11.22
CA VAL A 123 7.22 6.10 -10.49
C VAL A 123 6.46 5.17 -11.42
N THR A 124 6.68 3.87 -11.23
CA THR A 124 5.98 2.82 -11.98
C THR A 124 5.25 1.85 -11.08
N PHE A 125 4.15 1.32 -11.59
CA PHE A 125 3.23 0.42 -10.89
C PHE A 125 3.01 -0.87 -11.68
N ALA A 126 2.68 -1.98 -11.00
CA ALA A 126 2.19 -3.18 -11.66
C ALA A 126 1.46 -4.09 -10.67
N PHE A 127 0.34 -4.67 -11.11
CA PHE A 127 -0.37 -5.78 -10.47
C PHE A 127 0.13 -7.08 -11.13
N THR A 128 1.19 -7.65 -10.56
CA THR A 128 1.93 -8.75 -11.21
C THR A 128 1.34 -10.13 -10.96
N GLU A 129 0.30 -10.23 -10.15
CA GLU A 129 -0.28 -11.46 -9.62
C GLU A 129 -0.70 -12.42 -10.73
N SER A 130 -1.40 -11.93 -11.77
CA SER A 130 -1.86 -12.78 -12.89
C SER A 130 -0.71 -13.47 -13.65
N ARG A 131 0.47 -12.84 -13.68
CA ARG A 131 1.68 -13.42 -14.31
C ARG A 131 2.35 -14.50 -13.45
N LEU A 132 1.92 -14.64 -12.21
CA LEU A 132 2.41 -15.62 -11.24
C LEU A 132 1.37 -16.70 -10.92
N ALA A 133 0.37 -16.88 -11.79
CA ALA A 133 -0.79 -17.74 -11.57
C ALA A 133 -1.59 -17.41 -10.30
N LEU A 134 -1.53 -16.14 -9.86
CA LEU A 134 -2.23 -15.59 -8.71
C LEU A 134 -3.32 -14.62 -9.17
N ALA A 135 -4.14 -14.18 -8.22
CA ALA A 135 -5.04 -13.05 -8.40
C ALA A 135 -4.74 -12.00 -7.32
N PRO A 136 -4.86 -10.68 -7.62
CA PRO A 136 -4.67 -9.62 -6.63
C PRO A 136 -5.87 -9.51 -5.68
N ALA A 137 -6.28 -10.65 -5.06
CA ALA A 137 -7.53 -10.77 -4.31
C ALA A 137 -7.57 -9.82 -3.12
N VAL A 138 -6.53 -9.83 -2.28
CA VAL A 138 -6.49 -9.01 -1.07
C VAL A 138 -6.45 -7.52 -1.38
N ILE A 139 -5.60 -7.10 -2.32
CA ILE A 139 -5.49 -5.67 -2.67
C ILE A 139 -6.69 -5.17 -3.49
N SER A 140 -7.46 -6.06 -4.11
CA SER A 140 -8.68 -5.68 -4.83
C SER A 140 -9.71 -5.00 -3.94
N LEU A 141 -9.67 -5.26 -2.64
CA LEU A 141 -10.57 -4.66 -1.66
C LEU A 141 -10.51 -3.13 -1.67
N THR A 142 -9.31 -2.58 -1.78
CA THR A 142 -9.08 -1.13 -1.78
C THR A 142 -8.80 -0.57 -3.18
N VAL A 143 -8.16 -1.35 -4.06
CA VAL A 143 -7.77 -0.90 -5.40
C VAL A 143 -8.97 -0.77 -6.35
N LEU A 144 -9.86 -1.77 -6.41
CA LEU A 144 -11.00 -1.73 -7.35
C LEU A 144 -11.92 -0.52 -7.16
N PRO A 145 -12.23 -0.07 -5.92
CA PRO A 145 -13.02 1.14 -5.73
C PRO A 145 -12.34 2.44 -6.20
N ARG A 146 -11.02 2.43 -6.39
CA ARG A 146 -10.25 3.60 -6.86
C ARG A 146 -10.17 3.66 -8.38
N LEU A 147 -10.19 2.52 -9.07
CA LEU A 147 -9.98 2.43 -10.50
C LEU A 147 -11.29 2.47 -11.29
N THR A 148 -11.24 2.98 -12.52
CA THR A 148 -12.31 2.70 -13.48
C THR A 148 -12.31 1.21 -13.83
N GLY A 149 -13.48 0.64 -14.11
CA GLY A 149 -13.60 -0.79 -14.41
C GLY A 149 -12.74 -1.25 -15.61
N ARG A 150 -12.53 -0.40 -16.61
CA ARG A 150 -11.66 -0.70 -17.76
C ARG A 150 -10.19 -0.69 -17.39
N ALA A 151 -9.74 0.27 -16.59
CA ALA A 151 -8.37 0.34 -16.09
C ALA A 151 -8.06 -0.86 -15.18
N ALA A 152 -8.99 -1.25 -14.31
CA ALA A 152 -8.87 -2.44 -13.49
C ALA A 152 -8.69 -3.72 -14.34
N ALA A 153 -9.55 -3.92 -15.35
CA ALA A 153 -9.46 -5.09 -16.24
C ALA A 153 -8.13 -5.14 -16.99
N ASP A 154 -7.71 -4.02 -17.59
CA ASP A 154 -6.44 -3.94 -18.32
C ASP A 154 -5.26 -4.27 -17.41
N THR A 155 -5.12 -3.59 -16.28
CA THR A 155 -3.94 -3.71 -15.42
C THR A 155 -3.89 -5.04 -14.65
N PHE A 156 -5.04 -5.55 -14.16
CA PHE A 156 -5.10 -6.80 -13.39
C PHE A 156 -4.90 -8.03 -14.28
N LEU A 157 -5.52 -8.06 -15.47
CA LEU A 157 -5.44 -9.21 -16.37
C LEU A 157 -4.08 -9.31 -17.06
N THR A 158 -3.51 -8.18 -17.48
CA THR A 158 -2.24 -8.18 -18.22
C THR A 158 -1.03 -8.23 -17.26
N GLY A 159 -1.17 -7.74 -16.03
CA GLY A 159 -0.05 -7.56 -15.11
C GLY A 159 1.03 -6.61 -15.66
N ARG A 160 0.69 -5.75 -16.64
CA ARG A 160 1.64 -4.82 -17.24
C ARG A 160 2.13 -3.77 -16.27
N THR A 161 3.28 -3.22 -16.55
CA THR A 161 3.75 -2.01 -15.88
C THR A 161 3.04 -0.81 -16.49
N PHE A 162 2.67 0.15 -15.65
CA PHE A 162 2.11 1.44 -16.04
C PHE A 162 2.80 2.57 -15.27
N ASP A 163 2.75 3.76 -15.81
CA ASP A 163 3.44 4.92 -15.29
C ASP A 163 2.58 5.77 -14.31
N ALA A 164 3.17 6.83 -13.79
CA ALA A 164 2.55 7.74 -12.84
C ALA A 164 1.38 8.52 -13.45
N ALA A 165 1.47 8.90 -14.73
CA ALA A 165 0.41 9.63 -15.42
C ALA A 165 -0.82 8.74 -15.63
N GLU A 166 -0.61 7.48 -16.05
CA GLU A 166 -1.69 6.48 -16.14
C GLU A 166 -2.31 6.23 -14.76
N ALA A 167 -1.48 6.08 -13.70
CA ALA A 167 -1.95 5.85 -12.34
C ALA A 167 -2.86 7.00 -11.83
N ALA A 168 -2.51 8.25 -12.14
CA ALA A 168 -3.33 9.41 -11.81
C ALA A 168 -4.63 9.44 -12.65
N ALA A 169 -4.54 9.19 -13.95
CA ALA A 169 -5.71 9.16 -14.84
C ALA A 169 -6.71 8.06 -14.47
N MET A 170 -6.23 6.94 -13.94
CA MET A 170 -7.06 5.82 -13.48
C MET A 170 -7.68 6.03 -12.09
N GLY A 171 -7.18 6.99 -11.30
CA GLY A 171 -7.61 7.25 -9.92
C GLY A 171 -6.85 6.45 -8.85
N LEU A 172 -5.77 5.75 -9.21
CA LEU A 172 -4.94 5.01 -8.24
C LEU A 172 -4.13 5.95 -7.34
N VAL A 173 -3.65 7.05 -7.88
CA VAL A 173 -2.96 8.11 -7.15
C VAL A 173 -3.68 9.45 -7.33
N THR A 174 -3.54 10.35 -6.36
CA THR A 174 -4.18 11.65 -6.40
C THR A 174 -3.53 12.57 -7.43
N ARG A 175 -2.19 12.57 -7.46
CA ARG A 175 -1.38 13.38 -8.39
C ARG A 175 -0.04 12.73 -8.68
N ALA A 176 0.42 12.89 -9.93
CA ALA A 176 1.81 12.70 -10.32
C ALA A 176 2.44 14.09 -10.53
N VAL A 177 3.64 14.31 -9.99
CA VAL A 177 4.38 15.56 -10.06
C VAL A 177 5.83 15.29 -10.49
N PRO A 178 6.56 16.28 -11.04
CA PRO A 178 7.99 16.10 -11.28
C PRO A 178 8.70 15.59 -10.03
N ALA A 179 9.58 14.59 -10.17
CA ALA A 179 10.23 13.93 -9.03
C ALA A 179 10.92 14.92 -8.08
N GLY A 180 11.49 16.02 -8.62
CA GLY A 180 12.11 17.09 -7.83
C GLY A 180 11.14 17.96 -7.03
N GLU A 181 9.83 17.90 -7.33
CA GLU A 181 8.77 18.68 -6.66
C GLU A 181 7.98 17.82 -5.67
N LEU A 182 8.27 16.52 -5.57
CA LEU A 182 7.47 15.57 -4.78
C LEU A 182 7.37 15.98 -3.31
N ASP A 183 8.47 16.36 -2.68
CA ASP A 183 8.47 16.74 -1.25
C ASP A 183 7.66 18.01 -1.01
N ALA A 184 7.77 19.00 -1.87
CA ALA A 184 6.97 20.22 -1.78
C ALA A 184 5.48 19.94 -1.96
N ALA A 185 5.12 19.10 -2.95
CA ALA A 185 3.73 18.72 -3.20
C ALA A 185 3.09 17.93 -2.04
N VAL A 186 3.87 17.12 -1.33
CA VAL A 186 3.42 16.41 -0.12
C VAL A 186 3.27 17.40 1.04
N ALA A 187 4.23 18.30 1.23
CA ALA A 187 4.17 19.33 2.27
C ALA A 187 2.93 20.22 2.10
N ASP A 188 2.66 20.70 0.88
CA ASP A 188 1.47 21.51 0.56
C ASP A 188 0.16 20.80 0.98
N VAL A 189 0.07 19.48 0.72
CA VAL A 189 -1.11 18.69 1.13
C VAL A 189 -1.19 18.60 2.66
N CYS A 190 -0.08 18.36 3.34
CA CYS A 190 -0.04 18.28 4.79
C CYS A 190 -0.44 19.63 5.42
N ASP A 191 0.05 20.74 4.87
CA ASP A 191 -0.28 22.09 5.33
C ASP A 191 -1.77 22.40 5.16
N GLU A 192 -2.38 22.00 4.02
CA GLU A 192 -3.83 22.18 3.82
C GLU A 192 -4.65 21.33 4.82
N LEU A 193 -4.24 20.09 5.06
CA LEU A 193 -4.90 19.21 6.03
C LEU A 193 -4.81 19.77 7.46
N GLN A 194 -3.68 20.35 7.83
CA GLN A 194 -3.46 20.92 9.16
C GLN A 194 -4.29 22.21 9.43
N LYS A 195 -4.80 22.89 8.39
CA LYS A 195 -5.73 24.01 8.56
C LYS A 195 -7.11 23.59 9.04
N ALA A 196 -7.46 22.32 8.87
CA ALA A 196 -8.76 21.80 9.27
C ALA A 196 -8.76 21.34 10.73
N HIS A 197 -9.92 21.41 11.38
CA HIS A 197 -10.09 20.94 12.74
C HIS A 197 -9.98 19.41 12.82
N PRO A 198 -9.21 18.82 13.78
CA PRO A 198 -9.00 17.37 13.86
C PRO A 198 -10.31 16.54 13.90
N GLN A 199 -11.33 17.01 14.62
CA GLN A 199 -12.64 16.35 14.63
C GLN A 199 -13.26 16.34 13.22
N GLY A 200 -13.21 17.46 12.50
CA GLY A 200 -13.75 17.56 11.15
C GLY A 200 -13.04 16.60 10.19
N LEU A 201 -11.71 16.51 10.26
CA LEU A 201 -10.93 15.55 9.47
C LEU A 201 -11.31 14.11 9.76
N ARG A 202 -11.37 13.73 11.04
CA ARG A 202 -11.73 12.37 11.46
C ARG A 202 -13.12 11.95 10.95
N GLU A 203 -14.14 12.80 11.18
CA GLU A 203 -15.51 12.49 10.78
C GLU A 203 -15.66 12.48 9.25
N THR A 204 -14.99 13.41 8.54
CA THR A 204 -14.99 13.42 7.06
C THR A 204 -14.30 12.17 6.51
N LYS A 205 -13.14 11.77 7.05
CA LYS A 205 -12.48 10.53 6.66
C LYS A 205 -13.38 9.32 6.89
N ALA A 206 -14.06 9.23 8.04
CA ALA A 206 -14.99 8.14 8.34
C ALA A 206 -16.14 8.06 7.32
N LEU A 207 -16.69 9.20 6.89
CA LEU A 207 -17.71 9.25 5.83
C LEU A 207 -17.18 8.75 4.50
N LEU A 208 -15.99 9.21 4.08
CA LEU A 208 -15.36 8.81 2.82
C LEU A 208 -14.97 7.32 2.80
N ALA A 209 -14.59 6.79 3.95
CA ALA A 209 -14.12 5.41 4.11
C ALA A 209 -15.26 4.39 4.30
N ALA A 210 -16.51 4.81 4.58
CA ALA A 210 -17.58 3.92 5.03
C ALA A 210 -17.82 2.71 4.10
N ASP A 211 -17.88 2.93 2.78
CA ASP A 211 -18.10 1.86 1.80
C ASP A 211 -16.89 0.94 1.70
N LEU A 212 -15.69 1.50 1.81
CA LEU A 212 -14.45 0.76 1.75
C LEU A 212 -14.26 -0.14 2.98
N VAL A 213 -14.61 0.38 4.16
CA VAL A 213 -14.59 -0.40 5.42
C VAL A 213 -15.56 -1.57 5.34
N ARG A 214 -16.83 -1.34 4.92
CA ARG A 214 -17.79 -2.42 4.72
C ARG A 214 -17.25 -3.48 3.77
N ARG A 215 -16.68 -3.07 2.65
CA ARG A 215 -16.10 -4.00 1.67
C ARG A 215 -14.97 -4.83 2.28
N ILE A 216 -14.07 -4.22 3.05
CA ILE A 216 -12.98 -4.92 3.73
C ILE A 216 -13.54 -5.91 4.76
N ASP A 217 -14.53 -5.49 5.56
CA ASP A 217 -15.12 -6.33 6.61
C ASP A 217 -15.90 -7.53 6.01
N ASP A 218 -16.65 -7.33 4.92
CA ASP A 218 -17.46 -8.36 4.28
C ASP A 218 -16.63 -9.32 3.40
N GLU A 219 -15.70 -8.79 2.60
CA GLU A 219 -14.99 -9.53 1.57
C GLU A 219 -13.56 -9.92 1.98
N GLY A 220 -13.01 -9.38 3.06
CA GLY A 220 -11.61 -9.58 3.46
C GLY A 220 -11.28 -11.05 3.78
N GLY A 221 -12.16 -11.75 4.50
CA GLY A 221 -11.99 -13.18 4.76
C GLY A 221 -11.97 -14.03 3.49
N PRO A 222 -12.99 -13.94 2.62
CA PRO A 222 -13.00 -14.58 1.30
C PRO A 222 -11.78 -14.25 0.44
N ALA A 223 -11.33 -12.99 0.41
CA ALA A 223 -10.16 -12.56 -0.36
C ALA A 223 -8.86 -13.19 0.17
N ALA A 224 -8.69 -13.26 1.50
CA ALA A 224 -7.55 -13.92 2.13
C ALA A 224 -7.53 -15.42 1.83
N ALA A 225 -8.67 -16.09 1.93
CA ALA A 225 -8.80 -17.52 1.60
C ALA A 225 -8.50 -17.81 0.12
N LEU A 226 -8.99 -16.96 -0.80
CA LEU A 226 -8.67 -17.06 -2.22
C LEU A 226 -7.16 -16.89 -2.47
N SER A 227 -6.56 -15.89 -1.86
CA SER A 227 -5.11 -15.64 -1.97
C SER A 227 -4.31 -16.84 -1.49
N ALA A 228 -4.60 -17.36 -0.28
CA ALA A 228 -3.91 -18.53 0.29
C ALA A 228 -4.04 -19.76 -0.60
N ARG A 229 -5.25 -20.06 -1.10
CA ARG A 229 -5.50 -21.19 -2.01
C ARG A 229 -4.69 -21.08 -3.31
N LEU A 230 -4.60 -19.90 -3.90
CA LEU A 230 -3.84 -19.70 -5.14
C LEU A 230 -2.34 -19.84 -4.90
N PHE A 231 -1.80 -19.26 -3.84
CA PHE A 231 -0.39 -19.40 -3.48
C PHE A 231 0.02 -20.86 -3.24
N GLY A 232 -0.87 -21.69 -2.67
CA GLY A 232 -0.64 -23.12 -2.45
C GLY A 232 -0.82 -23.99 -3.69
N SER A 233 -1.09 -23.43 -4.88
CA SER A 233 -1.30 -24.21 -6.10
C SER A 233 0.02 -24.54 -6.81
N ASP A 234 0.06 -25.70 -7.51
CA ASP A 234 1.20 -26.11 -8.34
C ASP A 234 1.52 -25.06 -9.41
N ALA A 235 0.48 -24.50 -10.03
CA ALA A 235 0.62 -23.47 -11.06
C ALA A 235 1.34 -22.21 -10.54
N ALA A 236 1.02 -21.75 -9.32
CA ALA A 236 1.70 -20.61 -8.72
C ALA A 236 3.15 -20.95 -8.36
N HIS A 237 3.40 -22.15 -7.83
CA HIS A 237 4.75 -22.62 -7.52
C HIS A 237 5.63 -22.65 -8.77
N GLU A 238 5.16 -23.24 -9.86
CA GLU A 238 5.89 -23.29 -11.15
C GLU A 238 6.14 -21.88 -11.69
N ALA A 239 5.14 -21.00 -11.68
CA ALA A 239 5.27 -19.63 -12.18
C ALA A 239 6.27 -18.80 -11.35
N MET A 240 6.27 -18.95 -10.02
CA MET A 240 7.23 -18.27 -9.13
C MET A 240 8.66 -18.78 -9.36
N LEU A 241 8.88 -20.07 -9.51
CA LEU A 241 10.20 -20.63 -9.85
C LEU A 241 10.70 -20.11 -11.18
N ALA A 242 9.86 -20.08 -12.21
CA ALA A 242 10.19 -19.54 -13.51
C ALA A 242 10.51 -18.03 -13.47
N PHE A 243 9.81 -17.27 -12.62
CA PHE A 243 10.08 -15.85 -12.42
C PHE A 243 11.43 -15.61 -11.73
N LEU A 244 11.75 -16.38 -10.70
CA LEU A 244 13.02 -16.25 -9.97
C LEU A 244 14.22 -16.65 -10.83
N SER A 245 14.06 -17.65 -11.71
CA SER A 245 15.13 -18.08 -12.62
C SER A 245 15.48 -17.04 -13.70
N ARG A 246 14.54 -16.20 -14.12
CA ARG A 246 14.77 -15.12 -15.10
C ARG A 246 15.52 -13.91 -14.55
N LYS A 247 15.67 -13.80 -13.23
CA LYS A 247 16.37 -12.69 -12.54
C LYS A 247 17.84 -12.98 -12.25
N ARG A 248 18.31 -14.18 -12.58
CA ARG A 248 19.73 -14.56 -12.54
C ARG A 248 20.33 -14.43 -13.93
#